data_6256d689eeb841631b1cdb1b598061f6
#
_entry.id   6256d689eeb841631b1cdb1b598061f6
#
_cell.length_a   1.000
_cell.length_b   1.000
_cell.length_c   1.000
_cell.angle_alpha   90.00
_cell.angle_beta   90.00
_cell.angle_gamma   90.00
#
_symmetry.space_group_name_H-M   'P 1'
#
loop_
_entity.id
_entity.type
_entity.pdbx_description
1 polymer ?
#
loop_
_entity_poly.entity_id
_entity_poly.type
_entity_poly.pdbx_seq_one_letter_code
_entity_poly.pdbx_strand_id
1 'polypeptide(L)'
;AMARLDMSTGRPTVIPSVPAGLTLDVVLAQGAGFANDVLARAHSDYCRKVGLNYRRTFSKRMVPGALCAALDECLERGTDGVIVQPLDHPTVRDAVARLTDAGVPVIGILTDLPSSTRLAYVGLDNRAAGRAAGLLLGRLCNVPGDVALFTAGGLYLSHEEREAGFRSVLRDNFQHINILTSLTGGDDPQRNYEMTRDLLRMNDNLRAICNVGGANRGIEKALLEAGKRDDITYCAFNRTPLTRQGLLSGLFDVVIHQDMSLAARTSIDLIVQHFEGKVPIAVTIPTELIMVENLP
;
A
#
# COMPACT_ATOMS: atom_id res chain seq x y z
N ALA A 1 21.48 -14.26 24.32
CA ALA A 1 20.80 -13.66 23.16
C ALA A 1 21.74 -12.62 22.56
N MET A 2 22.26 -12.83 21.35
CA MET A 2 23.05 -11.84 20.63
C MET A 2 22.10 -10.79 20.05
N ALA A 3 22.13 -9.56 20.59
CA ALA A 3 21.46 -8.43 19.98
C ALA A 3 22.23 -7.99 18.73
N ARG A 4 21.64 -8.07 17.55
CA ARG A 4 22.15 -7.40 16.35
C ARG A 4 21.51 -6.01 16.25
N LEU A 5 22.34 -4.99 16.03
CA LEU A 5 21.87 -3.63 15.76
C LEU A 5 21.09 -3.61 14.43
N ASP A 6 19.88 -3.05 14.45
CA ASP A 6 19.16 -2.69 13.23
C ASP A 6 19.84 -1.44 12.65
N MET A 7 20.51 -1.62 11.51
CA MET A 7 21.28 -0.57 10.84
C MET A 7 20.41 0.62 10.38
N SER A 8 19.07 0.45 10.31
CA SER A 8 18.14 1.52 9.90
C SER A 8 17.69 2.41 11.06
N THR A 9 17.68 1.90 12.31
CA THR A 9 17.14 2.63 13.47
C THR A 9 18.14 2.77 14.62
N GLY A 10 19.30 2.11 14.56
CA GLY A 10 20.31 2.10 15.64
C GLY A 10 19.85 1.42 16.95
N ARG A 11 18.68 0.77 16.95
CA ARG A 11 18.13 0.08 18.12
C ARG A 11 18.44 -1.41 18.08
N PRO A 12 18.73 -2.06 19.21
CA PRO A 12 18.91 -3.50 19.26
C PRO A 12 17.60 -4.20 18.86
N THR A 13 17.62 -5.01 17.81
CA THR A 13 16.49 -5.86 17.46
C THR A 13 16.41 -7.00 18.46
N VAL A 14 15.52 -6.90 19.42
CA VAL A 14 15.17 -8.05 20.27
C VAL A 14 14.32 -8.97 19.39
N ILE A 15 14.88 -10.14 19.05
CA ILE A 15 14.11 -11.20 18.41
C ILE A 15 13.17 -11.75 19.48
N PRO A 16 11.83 -11.64 19.32
CA PRO A 16 10.89 -12.19 20.31
C PRO A 16 11.09 -13.70 20.44
N SER A 17 10.89 -14.24 21.64
CA SER A 17 10.85 -15.68 21.84
C SER A 17 9.51 -16.19 21.30
N VAL A 18 9.54 -16.67 20.06
CA VAL A 18 8.36 -17.15 19.36
C VAL A 18 7.97 -18.53 19.86
N PRO A 19 6.69 -18.84 20.18
CA PRO A 19 6.25 -20.19 20.41
C PRO A 19 6.59 -21.06 19.19
N ALA A 20 7.24 -22.19 19.42
CA ALA A 20 7.71 -23.07 18.34
C ALA A 20 6.53 -23.62 17.53
N GLY A 21 6.65 -23.59 16.20
CA GLY A 21 5.74 -24.26 15.29
C GLY A 21 4.53 -23.45 14.80
N LEU A 22 4.38 -22.18 15.22
CA LEU A 22 3.27 -21.34 14.73
C LEU A 22 3.33 -21.20 13.20
N THR A 23 2.16 -21.29 12.58
CA THR A 23 1.96 -21.13 11.13
C THR A 23 1.17 -19.86 10.84
N LEU A 24 1.76 -18.94 10.10
CA LEU A 24 1.13 -17.70 9.67
C LEU A 24 0.73 -17.74 8.21
N ASP A 25 -0.50 -17.33 7.92
CA ASP A 25 -1.00 -17.11 6.58
C ASP A 25 -0.96 -15.62 6.22
N VAL A 26 -0.42 -15.32 5.05
CA VAL A 26 -0.38 -13.96 4.51
C VAL A 26 -1.20 -13.93 3.21
N VAL A 27 -2.32 -13.21 3.24
CA VAL A 27 -3.28 -13.08 2.13
C VAL A 27 -3.18 -11.69 1.54
N LEU A 28 -2.67 -11.59 0.32
CA LEU A 28 -2.45 -10.34 -0.40
C LEU A 28 -3.20 -10.32 -1.73
N ALA A 29 -3.44 -9.13 -2.27
CA ALA A 29 -4.04 -8.99 -3.60
C ALA A 29 -3.04 -9.36 -4.70
N GLN A 30 -3.50 -10.13 -5.69
CA GLN A 30 -2.73 -10.52 -6.86
C GLN A 30 -2.40 -9.31 -7.74
N GLY A 31 -1.17 -9.25 -8.26
CA GLY A 31 -0.82 -8.40 -9.40
C GLY A 31 -0.81 -6.89 -9.18
N ALA A 32 -0.71 -6.38 -7.95
CA ALA A 32 -0.58 -4.94 -7.67
C ALA A 32 0.81 -4.36 -7.99
N GLY A 33 1.44 -4.82 -9.06
CA GLY A 33 2.67 -4.24 -9.59
C GLY A 33 3.87 -4.30 -8.62
N PHE A 34 4.40 -5.47 -8.34
CA PHE A 34 5.60 -5.74 -7.52
C PHE A 34 5.52 -5.36 -6.03
N ALA A 35 4.69 -4.42 -5.60
CA ALA A 35 4.63 -3.99 -4.19
C ALA A 35 4.23 -5.15 -3.26
N ASN A 36 3.19 -5.91 -3.63
CA ASN A 36 2.75 -7.08 -2.85
C ASN A 36 3.75 -8.24 -2.91
N ASP A 37 4.52 -8.38 -4.00
CA ASP A 37 5.59 -9.37 -4.07
C ASP A 37 6.76 -9.02 -3.14
N VAL A 38 7.12 -7.73 -3.06
CA VAL A 38 8.14 -7.23 -2.11
C VAL A 38 7.69 -7.49 -0.68
N LEU A 39 6.44 -7.14 -0.35
CA LEU A 39 5.87 -7.37 0.97
C LEU A 39 5.82 -8.87 1.32
N ALA A 40 5.39 -9.73 0.39
CA ALA A 40 5.34 -11.17 0.59
C ALA A 40 6.72 -11.79 0.85
N ARG A 41 7.76 -11.32 0.14
CA ARG A 41 9.15 -11.73 0.40
C ARG A 41 9.61 -11.29 1.78
N ALA A 42 9.32 -10.04 2.16
CA ALA A 42 9.68 -9.51 3.48
C ALA A 42 9.06 -10.34 4.62
N HIS A 43 7.78 -10.77 4.48
CA HIS A 43 7.15 -11.69 5.43
C HIS A 43 7.87 -13.04 5.48
N SER A 44 8.12 -13.65 4.31
CA SER A 44 8.81 -14.94 4.22
C SER A 44 10.20 -14.90 4.87
N ASP A 45 10.96 -13.84 4.60
CA ASP A 45 12.32 -13.71 5.12
C ASP A 45 12.31 -13.49 6.64
N TYR A 46 11.36 -12.71 7.15
CA TYR A 46 11.27 -12.49 8.59
C TYR A 46 10.72 -13.71 9.33
N CYS A 47 9.70 -14.41 8.81
CA CYS A 47 9.23 -15.67 9.39
C CYS A 47 10.36 -16.70 9.48
N ARG A 48 11.17 -16.86 8.42
CA ARG A 48 12.35 -17.75 8.43
C ARG A 48 13.36 -17.34 9.50
N LYS A 49 13.60 -16.03 9.65
CA LYS A 49 14.54 -15.49 10.64
C LYS A 49 14.12 -15.79 12.08
N VAL A 50 12.82 -15.77 12.36
CA VAL A 50 12.27 -15.98 13.72
C VAL A 50 11.75 -17.39 13.96
N GLY A 51 11.85 -18.30 12.98
CA GLY A 51 11.48 -19.70 13.13
C GLY A 51 9.97 -19.99 13.04
N LEU A 52 9.21 -19.16 12.33
CA LEU A 52 7.79 -19.34 12.06
C LEU A 52 7.57 -20.04 10.72
N ASN A 53 6.51 -20.87 10.64
CA ASN A 53 6.00 -21.35 9.37
C ASN A 53 5.26 -20.25 8.64
N TYR A 54 5.42 -20.19 7.32
CA TYR A 54 4.85 -19.13 6.49
C TYR A 54 4.12 -19.74 5.29
N ARG A 55 2.87 -19.33 5.11
CA ARG A 55 2.07 -19.65 3.92
C ARG A 55 1.58 -18.35 3.28
N ARG A 56 1.55 -18.31 1.95
CA ARG A 56 1.12 -17.15 1.19
C ARG A 56 0.02 -17.51 0.22
N THR A 57 -1.01 -16.67 0.18
CA THR A 57 -2.08 -16.75 -0.80
C THR A 57 -2.25 -15.39 -1.48
N PHE A 58 -2.34 -15.39 -2.81
CA PHE A 58 -2.75 -14.21 -3.57
C PHE A 58 -4.22 -14.36 -3.97
N SER A 59 -5.08 -13.50 -3.44
CA SER A 59 -6.48 -13.42 -3.83
C SER A 59 -6.66 -12.56 -5.08
N LYS A 60 -7.71 -12.83 -5.86
CA LYS A 60 -8.07 -11.99 -7.00
C LYS A 60 -8.40 -10.58 -6.53
N ARG A 61 -7.70 -9.59 -7.13
CA ARG A 61 -7.81 -8.18 -6.78
C ARG A 61 -9.23 -7.65 -6.95
N MET A 62 -9.69 -6.79 -6.04
CA MET A 62 -10.99 -6.11 -6.06
C MET A 62 -12.19 -7.06 -6.16
N VAL A 63 -12.04 -8.30 -5.69
CA VAL A 63 -13.11 -9.30 -5.66
C VAL A 63 -13.31 -9.80 -4.22
N PRO A 64 -14.27 -9.22 -3.45
CA PRO A 64 -14.49 -9.58 -2.05
C PRO A 64 -14.72 -11.07 -1.84
N GLY A 65 -15.49 -11.74 -2.70
CA GLY A 65 -15.74 -13.19 -2.59
C GLY A 65 -14.47 -14.04 -2.73
N ALA A 66 -13.51 -13.63 -3.58
CA ALA A 66 -12.24 -14.34 -3.71
C ALA A 66 -11.36 -14.15 -2.46
N LEU A 67 -11.41 -12.98 -1.83
CA LEU A 67 -10.72 -12.75 -0.58
C LEU A 67 -11.35 -13.56 0.56
N CYS A 68 -12.69 -13.59 0.64
CA CYS A 68 -13.39 -14.41 1.65
C CYS A 68 -13.02 -15.87 1.50
N ALA A 69 -13.06 -16.42 0.28
CA ALA A 69 -12.67 -17.83 0.04
C ALA A 69 -11.23 -18.13 0.50
N ALA A 70 -10.29 -17.20 0.26
CA ALA A 70 -8.91 -17.34 0.71
C ALA A 70 -8.78 -17.29 2.25
N LEU A 71 -9.59 -16.46 2.94
CA LEU A 71 -9.63 -16.41 4.40
C LEU A 71 -10.26 -17.67 5.01
N ASP A 72 -11.35 -18.16 4.42
CA ASP A 72 -12.00 -19.40 4.85
C ASP A 72 -11.06 -20.62 4.65
N GLU A 73 -10.32 -20.69 3.55
CA GLU A 73 -9.28 -21.70 3.32
C GLU A 73 -8.18 -21.66 4.40
N CYS A 74 -7.77 -20.45 4.84
CA CYS A 74 -6.81 -20.34 5.95
C CYS A 74 -7.36 -20.97 7.23
N LEU A 75 -8.64 -20.76 7.53
CA LEU A 75 -9.30 -21.34 8.69
C LEU A 75 -9.40 -22.88 8.58
N GLU A 76 -9.85 -23.38 7.43
CA GLU A 76 -10.04 -24.82 7.20
C GLU A 76 -8.73 -25.64 7.32
N ARG A 77 -7.62 -25.10 6.80
CA ARG A 77 -6.31 -25.80 6.84
C ARG A 77 -5.55 -25.61 8.15
N GLY A 78 -6.14 -24.90 9.10
CA GLY A 78 -5.52 -24.56 10.39
C GLY A 78 -4.41 -23.53 10.24
N THR A 79 -4.58 -22.38 10.87
CA THR A 79 -3.61 -21.27 10.93
C THR A 79 -3.57 -20.72 12.35
N ASP A 80 -2.41 -20.27 12.78
CA ASP A 80 -2.26 -19.62 14.09
C ASP A 80 -2.40 -18.10 14.01
N GLY A 81 -2.35 -17.53 12.80
CA GLY A 81 -2.57 -16.11 12.60
C GLY A 81 -2.65 -15.74 11.12
N VAL A 82 -3.42 -14.70 10.83
CA VAL A 82 -3.62 -14.21 9.45
C VAL A 82 -3.19 -12.75 9.34
N ILE A 83 -2.36 -12.46 8.34
CA ILE A 83 -2.04 -11.10 7.91
C ILE A 83 -2.71 -10.89 6.55
N VAL A 84 -3.62 -9.94 6.45
CA VAL A 84 -4.45 -9.76 5.25
C VAL A 84 -4.40 -8.32 4.75
N GLN A 85 -4.32 -8.15 3.42
CA GLN A 85 -4.64 -6.89 2.76
C GLN A 85 -6.16 -6.88 2.48
N PRO A 86 -6.98 -6.27 3.35
CA PRO A 86 -8.42 -6.41 3.27
C PRO A 86 -9.03 -5.53 2.17
N LEU A 87 -10.25 -5.90 1.77
CA LEU A 87 -11.16 -5.06 1.02
C LEU A 87 -12.24 -4.54 1.97
N ASP A 88 -12.58 -3.27 1.90
CA ASP A 88 -13.64 -2.69 2.71
C ASP A 88 -15.02 -3.13 2.20
N HIS A 89 -15.45 -4.30 2.65
CA HIS A 89 -16.71 -4.91 2.27
C HIS A 89 -17.32 -5.70 3.45
N PRO A 90 -18.66 -5.70 3.64
CA PRO A 90 -19.31 -6.42 4.73
C PRO A 90 -18.93 -7.90 4.80
N THR A 91 -18.94 -8.60 3.67
CA THR A 91 -18.60 -10.04 3.63
C THR A 91 -17.16 -10.33 4.04
N VAL A 92 -16.23 -9.39 3.82
CA VAL A 92 -14.84 -9.52 4.28
C VAL A 92 -14.76 -9.32 5.80
N ARG A 93 -15.56 -8.40 6.36
CA ARG A 93 -15.67 -8.28 7.84
C ARG A 93 -16.22 -9.56 8.47
N ASP A 94 -17.22 -10.19 7.84
CA ASP A 94 -17.77 -11.48 8.29
C ASP A 94 -16.73 -12.60 8.21
N ALA A 95 -15.91 -12.64 7.15
CA ALA A 95 -14.82 -13.62 7.03
C ALA A 95 -13.73 -13.41 8.10
N VAL A 96 -13.39 -12.15 8.41
CA VAL A 96 -12.49 -11.82 9.51
C VAL A 96 -13.10 -12.21 10.86
N ALA A 97 -14.39 -12.00 11.07
CA ALA A 97 -15.09 -12.39 12.30
C ALA A 97 -15.02 -13.90 12.50
N ARG A 98 -15.26 -14.73 11.47
CA ARG A 98 -15.13 -16.20 11.58
C ARG A 98 -13.74 -16.65 12.03
N LEU A 99 -12.67 -16.01 11.53
CA LEU A 99 -11.30 -16.29 11.98
C LEU A 99 -11.11 -15.93 13.45
N THR A 100 -11.54 -14.73 13.84
CA THR A 100 -11.35 -14.27 15.23
C THR A 100 -12.24 -15.00 16.24
N ASP A 101 -13.44 -15.42 15.87
CA ASP A 101 -14.34 -16.27 16.68
C ASP A 101 -13.74 -17.68 16.88
N ALA A 102 -12.95 -18.15 15.92
CA ALA A 102 -12.16 -19.37 16.05
C ALA A 102 -10.85 -19.20 16.83
N GLY A 103 -10.58 -18.00 17.37
CA GLY A 103 -9.38 -17.69 18.15
C GLY A 103 -8.15 -17.34 17.31
N VAL A 104 -8.31 -17.12 16.00
CA VAL A 104 -7.20 -16.77 15.09
C VAL A 104 -7.03 -15.27 15.02
N PRO A 105 -5.90 -14.68 15.49
CA PRO A 105 -5.64 -13.26 15.39
C PRO A 105 -5.47 -12.81 13.93
N VAL A 106 -6.10 -11.71 13.55
CA VAL A 106 -6.04 -11.14 12.20
C VAL A 106 -5.43 -9.76 12.23
N ILE A 107 -4.39 -9.52 11.42
CA ILE A 107 -3.76 -8.22 11.22
C ILE A 107 -4.12 -7.69 9.81
N GLY A 108 -4.70 -6.48 9.76
CA GLY A 108 -4.82 -5.72 8.50
C GLY A 108 -3.49 -5.09 8.11
N ILE A 109 -3.10 -5.18 6.83
CA ILE A 109 -1.85 -4.60 6.32
C ILE A 109 -2.07 -3.76 5.07
N LEU A 110 -1.33 -2.65 4.92
CA LEU A 110 -1.38 -1.67 3.82
C LEU A 110 -2.67 -0.86 3.73
N THR A 111 -3.80 -1.47 3.92
CA THR A 111 -5.13 -0.87 4.00
C THR A 111 -5.82 -1.40 5.23
N ASP A 112 -6.65 -0.60 5.85
CA ASP A 112 -7.36 -0.97 7.07
C ASP A 112 -8.75 -1.54 6.77
N LEU A 113 -9.33 -2.22 7.76
CA LEU A 113 -10.71 -2.70 7.77
C LEU A 113 -11.36 -2.30 9.11
N PRO A 114 -11.71 -1.02 9.29
CA PRO A 114 -12.38 -0.57 10.51
C PRO A 114 -13.73 -1.27 10.69
N SER A 115 -14.22 -1.27 11.92
CA SER A 115 -15.46 -1.97 12.30
C SER A 115 -15.44 -3.48 12.02
N SER A 116 -14.25 -4.09 11.99
CA SER A 116 -14.04 -5.54 12.01
C SER A 116 -13.43 -5.98 13.34
N THR A 117 -13.41 -7.28 13.58
CA THR A 117 -12.83 -7.90 14.78
C THR A 117 -11.31 -8.10 14.69
N ARG A 118 -10.66 -7.54 13.64
CA ARG A 118 -9.20 -7.64 13.48
C ARG A 118 -8.46 -7.17 14.72
N LEU A 119 -7.34 -7.82 15.03
CA LEU A 119 -6.51 -7.53 16.18
C LEU A 119 -5.86 -6.15 16.09
N ALA A 120 -5.26 -5.82 14.93
CA ALA A 120 -4.61 -4.54 14.69
C ALA A 120 -4.49 -4.22 13.20
N TYR A 121 -4.04 -3.00 12.90
CA TYR A 121 -3.65 -2.54 11.56
C TYR A 121 -2.17 -2.15 11.55
N VAL A 122 -1.49 -2.48 10.46
CA VAL A 122 -0.11 -2.08 10.19
C VAL A 122 -0.02 -1.45 8.80
N GLY A 123 0.33 -0.19 8.72
CA GLY A 123 0.46 0.53 7.46
C GLY A 123 0.66 2.03 7.65
N LEU A 124 0.55 2.79 6.58
CA LEU A 124 0.62 4.25 6.64
C LEU A 124 -0.59 4.86 7.38
N ASP A 125 -0.42 6.06 7.92
CA ASP A 125 -1.50 7.04 7.95
C ASP A 125 -1.76 7.47 6.50
N ASN A 126 -2.72 6.80 5.85
CA ASN A 126 -2.99 6.99 4.44
C ASN A 126 -3.52 8.40 4.14
N ARG A 127 -4.26 9.00 5.06
CA ARG A 127 -4.75 10.37 4.92
C ARG A 127 -3.59 11.37 4.98
N ALA A 128 -2.65 11.19 5.92
CA ALA A 128 -1.45 12.03 6.01
C ALA A 128 -0.54 11.83 4.78
N ALA A 129 -0.38 10.61 4.28
CA ALA A 129 0.38 10.31 3.06
C ALA A 129 -0.24 10.99 1.82
N GLY A 130 -1.57 10.98 1.70
CA GLY A 130 -2.29 11.72 0.67
C GLY A 130 -2.10 13.24 0.79
N ARG A 131 -2.14 13.78 2.01
CA ARG A 131 -1.85 15.21 2.27
C ARG A 131 -0.42 15.59 1.86
N ALA A 132 0.56 14.73 2.14
CA ALA A 132 1.94 14.94 1.72
C ALA A 132 2.07 14.96 0.20
N ALA A 133 1.43 14.02 -0.51
CA ALA A 133 1.38 14.01 -1.98
C ALA A 133 0.76 15.31 -2.53
N GLY A 134 -0.38 15.74 -1.98
CA GLY A 134 -1.05 16.99 -2.39
C GLY A 134 -0.19 18.24 -2.14
N LEU A 135 0.50 18.31 -1.00
CA LEU A 135 1.42 19.42 -0.70
C LEU A 135 2.58 19.46 -1.70
N LEU A 136 3.19 18.32 -1.99
CA LEU A 136 4.33 18.24 -2.93
C LEU A 136 3.90 18.64 -4.35
N LEU A 137 2.83 18.04 -4.87
CA LEU A 137 2.34 18.39 -6.20
C LEU A 137 1.93 19.87 -6.28
N GLY A 138 1.24 20.38 -5.27
CA GLY A 138 0.86 21.79 -5.23
C GLY A 138 2.05 22.74 -5.21
N ARG A 139 3.17 22.35 -4.61
CA ARG A 139 4.41 23.14 -4.61
C ARG A 139 5.19 23.02 -5.91
N LEU A 140 5.18 21.84 -6.54
CA LEU A 140 5.88 21.61 -7.82
C LEU A 140 5.11 22.19 -8.99
N CYS A 141 3.77 22.18 -8.96
CA CYS A 141 2.89 22.79 -9.96
C CYS A 141 2.67 24.28 -9.62
N ASN A 142 3.64 25.13 -9.93
CA ASN A 142 3.62 26.57 -9.61
C ASN A 142 2.85 27.44 -10.61
N VAL A 143 2.16 26.82 -11.59
CA VAL A 143 1.32 27.49 -12.59
C VAL A 143 -0.09 26.93 -12.54
N PRO A 144 -1.12 27.72 -12.96
CA PRO A 144 -2.48 27.21 -13.07
C PRO A 144 -2.58 26.00 -14.00
N GLY A 145 -3.38 25.02 -13.60
CA GLY A 145 -3.57 23.83 -14.41
C GLY A 145 -4.37 22.74 -13.72
N ASP A 146 -4.53 21.65 -14.44
CA ASP A 146 -5.30 20.49 -13.99
C ASP A 146 -4.41 19.40 -13.40
N VAL A 147 -4.91 18.76 -12.35
CA VAL A 147 -4.27 17.60 -11.72
C VAL A 147 -5.22 16.41 -11.77
N ALA A 148 -4.71 15.30 -12.29
CA ALA A 148 -5.44 14.04 -12.33
C ALA A 148 -5.03 13.12 -11.18
N LEU A 149 -6.01 12.41 -10.61
CA LEU A 149 -5.81 11.40 -9.58
C LEU A 149 -6.24 10.03 -10.10
N PHE A 150 -5.34 9.05 -9.99
CA PHE A 150 -5.65 7.65 -10.28
C PHE A 150 -5.82 6.84 -9.00
N THR A 151 -6.82 5.97 -8.99
CA THR A 151 -7.16 5.08 -7.87
C THR A 151 -7.58 3.70 -8.38
N ALA A 152 -7.50 2.69 -7.53
CA ALA A 152 -8.06 1.37 -7.88
C ALA A 152 -9.57 1.29 -7.69
N GLY A 153 -10.16 2.21 -6.92
CA GLY A 153 -11.58 2.23 -6.57
C GLY A 153 -11.82 2.08 -5.07
N GLY A 154 -13.09 2.21 -4.66
CA GLY A 154 -13.51 2.37 -3.27
C GLY A 154 -13.44 1.14 -2.37
N LEU A 155 -12.92 0.00 -2.83
CA LEU A 155 -12.75 -1.19 -1.98
C LEU A 155 -11.44 -1.18 -1.16
N TYR A 156 -10.49 -0.29 -1.46
CA TYR A 156 -9.32 -0.07 -0.62
C TYR A 156 -9.48 1.23 0.15
N LEU A 157 -9.74 1.14 1.44
CA LEU A 157 -9.86 2.32 2.32
C LEU A 157 -8.61 3.21 2.22
N SER A 158 -7.42 2.60 2.07
CA SER A 158 -6.17 3.35 1.88
C SER A 158 -6.20 4.28 0.68
N HIS A 159 -6.86 3.90 -0.42
CA HIS A 159 -6.97 4.76 -1.61
C HIS A 159 -7.93 5.91 -1.37
N GLU A 160 -9.07 5.67 -0.71
CA GLU A 160 -10.03 6.71 -0.35
C GLU A 160 -9.41 7.72 0.63
N GLU A 161 -8.69 7.26 1.63
CA GLU A 161 -8.00 8.13 2.58
C GLU A 161 -6.91 8.96 1.92
N ARG A 162 -6.09 8.37 1.03
CA ARG A 162 -5.08 9.09 0.25
C ARG A 162 -5.72 10.13 -0.64
N GLU A 163 -6.77 9.78 -1.36
CA GLU A 163 -7.53 10.72 -2.20
C GLU A 163 -8.10 11.87 -1.36
N ALA A 164 -8.77 11.56 -0.24
CA ALA A 164 -9.35 12.58 0.64
C ALA A 164 -8.29 13.53 1.19
N GLY A 165 -7.13 13.01 1.61
CA GLY A 165 -5.99 13.81 2.07
C GLY A 165 -5.43 14.69 0.96
N PHE A 166 -5.21 14.15 -0.22
CA PHE A 166 -4.71 14.85 -1.40
C PHE A 166 -5.62 16.01 -1.81
N ARG A 167 -6.91 15.75 -1.99
CA ARG A 167 -7.89 16.75 -2.37
C ARG A 167 -8.04 17.86 -1.34
N SER A 168 -7.99 17.51 -0.04
CA SER A 168 -8.08 18.48 1.05
C SER A 168 -6.96 19.53 0.95
N VAL A 169 -5.70 19.11 0.81
CA VAL A 169 -4.56 20.03 0.76
C VAL A 169 -4.58 20.91 -0.50
N LEU A 170 -4.86 20.34 -1.65
CA LEU A 170 -4.90 21.11 -2.89
C LEU A 170 -6.02 22.18 -2.85
N ARG A 171 -7.23 21.78 -2.44
CA ARG A 171 -8.35 22.71 -2.32
C ARG A 171 -8.07 23.85 -1.33
N ASP A 172 -7.45 23.53 -0.19
CA ASP A 172 -7.30 24.49 0.90
C ASP A 172 -6.10 25.43 0.67
N ASN A 173 -5.06 25.03 -0.09
CA ASN A 173 -3.80 25.75 -0.19
C ASN A 173 -3.37 26.12 -1.62
N PHE A 174 -3.98 25.54 -2.67
CA PHE A 174 -3.53 25.69 -4.05
C PHE A 174 -4.71 25.93 -5.00
N GLN A 175 -5.41 27.04 -4.80
CA GLN A 175 -6.64 27.38 -5.55
C GLN A 175 -6.42 27.60 -7.07
N HIS A 176 -5.17 27.74 -7.51
CA HIS A 176 -4.82 27.81 -8.93
C HIS A 176 -4.79 26.44 -9.62
N ILE A 177 -4.90 25.37 -8.84
CA ILE A 177 -4.93 23.98 -9.33
C ILE A 177 -6.38 23.48 -9.35
N ASN A 178 -6.83 23.02 -10.52
CA ASN A 178 -8.11 22.33 -10.65
C ASN A 178 -7.90 20.81 -10.52
N ILE A 179 -8.63 20.17 -9.60
CA ILE A 179 -8.54 18.73 -9.39
C ILE A 179 -9.62 18.06 -10.20
N LEU A 180 -9.23 17.30 -11.20
CA LEU A 180 -10.15 16.52 -12.05
C LEU A 180 -10.87 15.42 -11.25
N THR A 181 -11.95 14.90 -11.83
CA THR A 181 -12.61 13.68 -11.31
C THR A 181 -11.62 12.53 -11.28
N SER A 182 -11.64 11.74 -10.21
CA SER A 182 -10.72 10.63 -10.06
C SER A 182 -10.93 9.55 -11.10
N LEU A 183 -9.83 9.04 -11.61
CA LEU A 183 -9.80 8.00 -12.62
C LEU A 183 -9.66 6.63 -11.94
N THR A 184 -10.69 5.79 -12.06
CA THR A 184 -10.73 4.48 -11.43
C THR A 184 -10.22 3.39 -12.37
N GLY A 185 -8.91 3.16 -12.33
CA GLY A 185 -8.25 2.18 -13.20
C GLY A 185 -8.23 0.74 -12.68
N GLY A 186 -8.66 0.50 -11.42
CA GLY A 186 -8.68 -0.85 -10.84
C GLY A 186 -7.30 -1.48 -10.64
N ASP A 187 -6.24 -0.66 -10.57
CA ASP A 187 -4.84 -1.10 -10.61
C ASP A 187 -4.52 -1.98 -11.84
N ASP A 188 -5.23 -1.78 -12.93
CA ASP A 188 -5.01 -2.47 -14.20
C ASP A 188 -4.13 -1.62 -15.12
N PRO A 189 -2.95 -2.13 -15.58
CA PRO A 189 -2.04 -1.35 -16.40
C PRO A 189 -2.64 -0.94 -17.76
N GLN A 190 -3.46 -1.79 -18.38
CA GLN A 190 -4.05 -1.48 -19.67
C GLN A 190 -5.11 -0.38 -19.54
N ARG A 191 -5.96 -0.47 -18.52
CA ARG A 191 -6.97 0.57 -18.23
C ARG A 191 -6.30 1.90 -17.88
N ASN A 192 -5.26 1.88 -17.03
CA ASN A 192 -4.52 3.10 -16.70
C ASN A 192 -3.87 3.72 -17.95
N TYR A 193 -3.35 2.90 -18.87
CA TYR A 193 -2.81 3.37 -20.14
C TYR A 193 -3.89 4.07 -20.99
N GLU A 194 -5.03 3.43 -21.20
CA GLU A 194 -6.12 3.97 -22.00
C GLU A 194 -6.67 5.27 -21.42
N MET A 195 -6.93 5.28 -20.11
CA MET A 195 -7.41 6.46 -19.39
C MET A 195 -6.40 7.62 -19.45
N THR A 196 -5.10 7.34 -19.31
CA THR A 196 -4.06 8.39 -19.41
C THR A 196 -3.96 8.93 -20.82
N ARG A 197 -3.99 8.08 -21.83
CA ARG A 197 -3.98 8.51 -23.24
C ARG A 197 -5.16 9.41 -23.55
N ASP A 198 -6.36 9.04 -23.11
CA ASP A 198 -7.58 9.83 -23.35
C ASP A 198 -7.55 11.14 -22.55
N LEU A 199 -7.06 11.12 -21.31
CA LEU A 199 -6.84 12.32 -20.49
C LEU A 199 -5.91 13.32 -21.19
N LEU A 200 -4.77 12.87 -21.72
CA LEU A 200 -3.79 13.70 -22.42
C LEU A 200 -4.36 14.31 -23.71
N ARG A 201 -5.25 13.59 -24.40
CA ARG A 201 -5.90 14.07 -25.62
C ARG A 201 -6.97 15.11 -25.36
N MET A 202 -7.65 15.03 -24.22
CA MET A 202 -8.79 15.90 -23.88
C MET A 202 -8.39 17.08 -22.99
N ASN A 203 -7.16 17.12 -22.49
CA ASN A 203 -6.75 18.08 -21.48
C ASN A 203 -5.34 18.62 -21.70
N ASP A 204 -5.24 19.68 -22.50
CA ASP A 204 -3.97 20.38 -22.78
C ASP A 204 -3.39 21.12 -21.56
N ASN A 205 -4.23 21.34 -20.53
CA ASN A 205 -3.84 22.04 -19.32
C ASN A 205 -3.43 21.11 -18.17
N LEU A 206 -3.27 19.80 -18.43
CA LEU A 206 -2.80 18.84 -17.44
C LEU A 206 -1.36 19.20 -17.02
N ARG A 207 -1.13 19.31 -15.70
CA ARG A 207 0.18 19.66 -15.11
C ARG A 207 0.73 18.55 -14.21
N ALA A 208 -0.15 17.77 -13.60
CA ALA A 208 0.32 16.71 -12.73
C ALA A 208 -0.61 15.50 -12.72
N ILE A 209 -0.01 14.37 -12.38
CA ILE A 209 -0.70 13.10 -12.11
C ILE A 209 -0.28 12.61 -10.72
N CYS A 210 -1.25 12.23 -9.91
CA CYS A 210 -1.03 11.44 -8.70
C CYS A 210 -1.68 10.08 -8.85
N ASN A 211 -0.90 9.01 -8.74
CA ASN A 211 -1.46 7.66 -8.67
C ASN A 211 -1.35 7.12 -7.24
N VAL A 212 -2.46 7.09 -6.52
CA VAL A 212 -2.51 6.60 -5.13
C VAL A 212 -2.56 5.08 -5.03
N GLY A 213 -2.73 4.40 -6.16
CA GLY A 213 -2.76 2.94 -6.30
C GLY A 213 -1.51 2.35 -6.94
N GLY A 214 -1.71 1.25 -7.64
CA GLY A 214 -0.69 0.54 -8.42
C GLY A 214 -0.79 0.79 -9.93
N ALA A 215 -0.22 -0.17 -10.70
CA ALA A 215 -0.29 -0.16 -12.17
C ALA A 215 0.31 1.08 -12.86
N ASN A 216 1.34 1.68 -12.25
CA ASN A 216 2.04 2.85 -12.79
C ASN A 216 2.56 2.65 -14.23
N ARG A 217 2.86 1.39 -14.63
CA ARG A 217 3.36 1.06 -15.98
C ARG A 217 2.45 1.56 -17.11
N GLY A 218 1.13 1.55 -16.90
CA GLY A 218 0.17 2.03 -17.89
C GLY A 218 0.27 3.54 -18.09
N ILE A 219 0.33 4.29 -17.00
CA ILE A 219 0.47 5.75 -17.01
C ILE A 219 1.83 6.13 -17.63
N GLU A 220 2.91 5.48 -17.18
CA GLU A 220 4.26 5.64 -17.71
C GLU A 220 4.29 5.49 -19.24
N LYS A 221 3.75 4.38 -19.75
CA LYS A 221 3.71 4.10 -21.19
C LYS A 221 3.01 5.21 -21.96
N ALA A 222 1.84 5.66 -21.49
CA ALA A 222 1.06 6.71 -22.16
C ALA A 222 1.80 8.06 -22.17
N LEU A 223 2.47 8.43 -21.07
CA LEU A 223 3.25 9.67 -20.98
C LEU A 223 4.46 9.65 -21.94
N LEU A 224 5.16 8.52 -22.01
CA LEU A 224 6.31 8.36 -22.90
C LEU A 224 5.89 8.41 -24.40
N GLU A 225 4.81 7.71 -24.76
CA GLU A 225 4.30 7.72 -26.14
C GLU A 225 3.77 9.09 -26.57
N ALA A 226 3.23 9.88 -25.65
CA ALA A 226 2.77 11.24 -25.91
C ALA A 226 3.89 12.30 -25.89
N GLY A 227 5.13 11.93 -25.52
CA GLY A 227 6.22 12.88 -25.35
C GLY A 227 6.01 13.89 -24.21
N LYS A 228 5.19 13.52 -23.20
CA LYS A 228 4.76 14.39 -22.10
C LYS A 228 5.50 14.13 -20.77
N ARG A 229 6.64 13.45 -20.86
CA ARG A 229 7.45 13.10 -19.69
C ARG A 229 7.85 14.34 -18.86
N ASP A 230 8.36 15.37 -19.53
CA ASP A 230 8.93 16.54 -18.86
C ASP A 230 7.88 17.64 -18.58
N ASP A 231 6.65 17.48 -19.12
CA ASP A 231 5.56 18.44 -18.96
C ASP A 231 4.65 18.15 -17.75
N ILE A 232 4.67 16.91 -17.24
CA ILE A 232 3.73 16.41 -16.25
C ILE A 232 4.47 15.99 -14.98
N THR A 233 4.22 16.68 -13.87
CA THR A 233 4.69 16.29 -12.55
C THR A 233 4.00 15.00 -12.11
N TYR A 234 4.77 13.94 -11.79
CA TYR A 234 4.19 12.65 -11.46
C TYR A 234 4.56 12.16 -10.06
N CYS A 235 3.52 12.01 -9.20
CA CYS A 235 3.62 11.40 -7.89
C CYS A 235 3.03 9.99 -7.89
N ALA A 236 3.80 9.00 -7.44
CA ALA A 236 3.39 7.62 -7.37
C ALA A 236 3.46 7.06 -5.94
N PHE A 237 2.78 5.93 -5.73
CA PHE A 237 2.87 5.17 -4.49
C PHE A 237 3.55 3.84 -4.72
N ASN A 238 4.29 3.48 -3.87
CA ASN A 238 5.34 2.67 -3.28
C ASN A 238 6.58 2.55 -4.19
N ARG A 239 7.74 2.47 -3.52
CA ARG A 239 9.00 2.14 -4.16
C ARG A 239 8.99 0.69 -4.61
N THR A 240 9.13 0.51 -5.90
CA THR A 240 9.22 -0.77 -6.61
C THR A 240 10.37 -0.67 -7.63
N PRO A 241 10.82 -1.76 -8.24
CA PRO A 241 11.78 -1.66 -9.35
C PRO A 241 11.33 -0.71 -10.47
N LEU A 242 10.03 -0.69 -10.78
CA LEU A 242 9.46 0.20 -11.78
C LEU A 242 9.56 1.68 -11.38
N THR A 243 9.05 2.03 -10.18
CA THR A 243 9.06 3.42 -9.72
C THR A 243 10.48 3.92 -9.43
N ARG A 244 11.40 3.03 -9.01
CA ARG A 244 12.81 3.34 -8.91
C ARG A 244 13.41 3.71 -10.27
N GLN A 245 13.13 2.92 -11.32
CA GLN A 245 13.58 3.23 -12.66
C GLN A 245 12.97 4.53 -13.18
N GLY A 246 11.70 4.79 -12.89
CA GLY A 246 11.02 6.02 -13.24
C GLY A 246 11.62 7.27 -12.58
N LEU A 247 12.03 7.19 -11.30
CA LEU A 247 12.79 8.25 -10.62
C LEU A 247 14.13 8.51 -11.31
N LEU A 248 14.90 7.45 -11.60
CA LEU A 248 16.19 7.56 -12.29
C LEU A 248 16.08 8.13 -13.71
N SER A 249 14.98 7.86 -14.39
CA SER A 249 14.73 8.39 -15.74
C SER A 249 14.10 9.78 -15.72
N GLY A 250 13.70 10.32 -14.57
CA GLY A 250 12.99 11.60 -14.43
C GLY A 250 11.52 11.55 -14.82
N LEU A 251 10.94 10.36 -14.98
CA LEU A 251 9.51 10.20 -15.25
C LEU A 251 8.65 10.43 -14.00
N PHE A 252 9.15 10.00 -12.83
CA PHE A 252 8.53 10.28 -11.54
C PHE A 252 9.34 11.36 -10.81
N ASP A 253 8.66 12.34 -10.28
CA ASP A 253 9.26 13.38 -9.45
C ASP A 253 9.37 12.95 -7.99
N VAL A 254 8.35 12.24 -7.51
CA VAL A 254 8.31 11.74 -6.14
C VAL A 254 7.56 10.41 -6.03
N VAL A 255 8.05 9.56 -5.15
CA VAL A 255 7.39 8.32 -4.75
C VAL A 255 7.12 8.36 -3.26
N ILE A 256 5.86 8.28 -2.88
CA ILE A 256 5.44 8.09 -1.49
C ILE A 256 5.61 6.62 -1.15
N HIS A 257 6.35 6.33 -0.10
CA HIS A 257 6.72 4.95 0.26
C HIS A 257 6.45 4.63 1.72
N GLN A 258 6.23 3.36 1.99
CA GLN A 258 6.28 2.75 3.31
C GLN A 258 7.28 1.59 3.28
N ASP A 259 8.08 1.47 4.34
CA ASP A 259 9.01 0.36 4.47
C ASP A 259 8.25 -0.97 4.59
N MET A 260 8.27 -1.75 3.50
CA MET A 260 7.60 -3.05 3.42
C MET A 260 8.23 -4.08 4.36
N SER A 261 9.52 -3.97 4.65
CA SER A 261 10.22 -4.86 5.58
C SER A 261 9.83 -4.55 7.02
N LEU A 262 9.73 -3.26 7.35
CA LEU A 262 9.22 -2.83 8.66
C LEU A 262 7.76 -3.23 8.84
N ALA A 263 6.91 -3.05 7.83
CA ALA A 263 5.50 -3.45 7.88
C ALA A 263 5.33 -4.97 8.08
N ALA A 264 6.08 -5.77 7.33
CA ALA A 264 6.07 -7.23 7.47
C ALA A 264 6.54 -7.67 8.86
N ARG A 265 7.67 -7.13 9.35
CA ARG A 265 8.17 -7.43 10.68
C ARG A 265 7.15 -7.07 11.76
N THR A 266 6.64 -5.84 11.71
CA THR A 266 5.69 -5.33 12.70
C THR A 266 4.41 -6.17 12.76
N SER A 267 3.86 -6.56 11.62
CA SER A 267 2.65 -7.38 11.59
C SER A 267 2.85 -8.76 12.19
N ILE A 268 4.00 -9.39 11.98
CA ILE A 268 4.37 -10.67 12.57
C ILE A 268 4.60 -10.51 14.09
N ASP A 269 5.35 -9.49 14.50
CA ASP A 269 5.64 -9.23 15.91
C ASP A 269 4.36 -8.97 16.72
N LEU A 270 3.34 -8.32 16.14
CA LEU A 270 2.04 -8.13 16.80
C LEU A 270 1.28 -9.45 17.02
N ILE A 271 1.35 -10.38 16.07
CA ILE A 271 0.77 -11.72 16.26
C ILE A 271 1.52 -12.46 17.37
N VAL A 272 2.86 -12.42 17.38
CA VAL A 272 3.67 -13.04 18.43
C VAL A 272 3.34 -12.44 19.81
N GLN A 273 3.24 -11.10 19.90
CA GLN A 273 2.84 -10.41 21.14
C GLN A 273 1.46 -10.85 21.64
N HIS A 274 0.52 -11.12 20.73
CA HIS A 274 -0.78 -11.65 21.10
C HIS A 274 -0.66 -13.01 21.83
N PHE A 275 0.19 -13.91 21.32
CA PHE A 275 0.44 -15.20 21.98
C PHE A 275 1.24 -15.08 23.28
N GLU A 276 1.96 -13.99 23.49
CA GLU A 276 2.59 -13.65 24.77
C GLU A 276 1.61 -13.01 25.77
N GLY A 277 0.31 -12.93 25.45
CA GLY A 277 -0.73 -12.31 26.29
C GLY A 277 -0.69 -10.79 26.34
N LYS A 278 0.05 -10.13 25.43
CA LYS A 278 0.06 -8.68 25.29
C LYS A 278 -1.12 -8.22 24.44
N VAL A 279 -1.57 -6.98 24.65
CA VAL A 279 -2.61 -6.37 23.83
C VAL A 279 -1.94 -5.58 22.70
N PRO A 280 -1.99 -6.08 21.46
CA PRO A 280 -1.43 -5.38 20.32
C PRO A 280 -2.24 -4.13 19.99
N ILE A 281 -1.55 -3.08 19.57
CA ILE A 281 -2.14 -1.83 19.09
C ILE A 281 -1.80 -1.63 17.62
N ALA A 282 -2.64 -0.88 16.90
CA ALA A 282 -2.34 -0.47 15.53
C ALA A 282 -1.00 0.29 15.46
N VAL A 283 -0.19 0.01 14.44
CA VAL A 283 1.12 0.64 14.26
C VAL A 283 1.16 1.35 12.92
N THR A 284 1.40 2.66 12.98
CA THR A 284 1.62 3.47 11.80
C THR A 284 3.08 3.34 11.35
N ILE A 285 3.28 2.90 10.11
CA ILE A 285 4.59 2.89 9.44
C ILE A 285 4.89 4.31 8.97
N PRO A 286 6.11 4.84 9.19
CA PRO A 286 6.48 6.16 8.71
C PRO A 286 6.30 6.31 7.20
N THR A 287 5.78 7.46 6.78
CA THR A 287 5.72 7.84 5.37
C THR A 287 7.08 8.35 4.91
N GLU A 288 7.63 7.74 3.88
CA GLU A 288 8.87 8.17 3.24
C GLU A 288 8.58 8.89 1.93
N LEU A 289 9.29 9.98 1.69
CA LEU A 289 9.27 10.74 0.44
C LEU A 289 10.56 10.45 -0.32
N ILE A 290 10.45 9.73 -1.44
CA ILE A 290 11.61 9.31 -2.22
C ILE A 290 11.63 10.09 -3.53
N MET A 291 12.73 10.79 -3.76
CA MET A 291 13.08 11.49 -5.00
C MET A 291 14.39 10.89 -5.53
N VAL A 292 14.81 11.28 -6.70
CA VAL A 292 16.06 10.80 -7.29
C VAL A 292 17.26 11.04 -6.37
N GLU A 293 17.30 12.19 -5.66
CA GLU A 293 18.44 12.61 -4.84
C GLU A 293 18.58 11.82 -3.52
N ASN A 294 17.50 11.21 -3.02
CA ASN A 294 17.54 10.40 -1.81
C ASN A 294 17.16 8.93 -2.06
N LEU A 295 17.29 8.48 -3.30
CA LEU A 295 16.95 7.12 -3.71
C LEU A 295 17.91 6.10 -3.07
N PRO A 296 17.43 5.19 -2.21
CA PRO A 296 18.24 4.17 -1.55
C PRO A 296 18.63 3.00 -2.47
#